data_ee5c514f00663056ef033182d3237918
#
_entry.id   ee5c514f00663056ef033182d3237918
#
_cell.length_a   1.000
_cell.length_b   1.000
_cell.length_c   1.000
_cell.angle_alpha   90.00
_cell.angle_beta   90.00
_cell.angle_gamma   90.00
#
_symmetry.space_group_name_H-M   'P 1'
#
loop_
_entity.id
_entity.type
_entity.pdbx_description
1 polymer ?
#
loop_
_entity_poly.entity_id
_entity_poly.type
_entity_poly.pdbx_seq_one_letter_code
_entity_poly.pdbx_strand_id
1 'polypeptide(L)'
;MENLALKNVVVIISYFFIYIYVLRYIQCYSWGALKMISRSVYKIFSMIGAPAHEAAHAVAALIFGFRITNINIFKHVKFMAPSNLRGIIGGFVVSIAPAVFNIIIFTVICSKSDNIYFNFVMFLILISCIAPSNSDIKGMLPVMIIGIIIIVAVTYALGWAMPSINVYIKNSILLVGKFYALYLAVLTIIVTIKGCFINRTINPFYILKLYKNLVVNGLTIMAKAS
;
A
#
# COMPACT_ATOMS: atom_id res chain seq x y z
N MET A 1 30.58 8.08 11.71
CA MET A 1 29.37 7.29 12.06
C MET A 1 28.11 8.14 12.13
N GLU A 2 28.13 9.36 12.68
CA GLU A 2 26.94 10.24 12.77
C GLU A 2 26.30 10.59 11.42
N ASN A 3 27.10 10.87 10.40
CA ASN A 3 26.58 11.17 9.05
C ASN A 3 25.82 10.00 8.40
N LEU A 4 26.15 8.76 8.75
CA LEU A 4 25.47 7.58 8.21
C LEU A 4 24.09 7.39 8.88
N ALA A 5 23.99 7.63 10.19
CA ALA A 5 22.74 7.56 10.92
C ALA A 5 21.75 8.64 10.45
N LEU A 6 22.21 9.88 10.29
CA LEU A 6 21.37 10.97 9.79
C LEU A 6 20.87 10.70 8.36
N LYS A 7 21.75 10.19 7.49
CA LYS A 7 21.38 9.80 6.12
C LYS A 7 20.27 8.72 6.11
N ASN A 8 20.38 7.72 6.99
CA ASN A 8 19.37 6.67 7.10
C ASN A 8 18.03 7.21 7.60
N VAL A 9 18.03 8.14 8.56
CA VAL A 9 16.81 8.83 9.04
C VAL A 9 16.12 9.59 7.92
N VAL A 10 16.85 10.39 7.16
CA VAL A 10 16.29 11.14 6.01
C VAL A 10 15.69 10.18 4.97
N VAL A 11 16.40 9.10 4.67
CA VAL A 11 15.93 8.08 3.73
C VAL A 11 14.62 7.43 4.22
N ILE A 12 14.52 7.05 5.49
CA ILE A 12 13.32 6.42 6.06
C ILE A 12 12.13 7.39 6.03
N ILE A 13 12.33 8.63 6.44
CA ILE A 13 11.28 9.67 6.38
C ILE A 13 10.81 9.87 4.94
N SER A 14 11.76 9.95 3.99
CA SER A 14 11.44 10.10 2.57
C SER A 14 10.63 8.91 2.04
N TYR A 15 11.00 7.68 2.37
CA TYR A 15 10.23 6.48 2.00
C TYR A 15 8.84 6.48 2.61
N PHE A 16 8.67 6.93 3.84
CA PHE A 16 7.37 7.02 4.50
C PHE A 16 6.43 7.99 3.75
N PHE A 17 6.92 9.18 3.38
CA PHE A 17 6.14 10.13 2.57
C PHE A 17 5.85 9.59 1.18
N ILE A 18 6.83 8.95 0.51
CA ILE A 18 6.63 8.29 -0.78
C ILE A 18 5.52 7.23 -0.64
N TYR A 19 5.55 6.43 0.42
CA TYR A 19 4.51 5.44 0.67
C TYR A 19 3.12 6.07 0.77
N ILE A 20 2.95 7.10 1.60
CA ILE A 20 1.62 7.71 1.81
C ILE A 20 1.09 8.37 0.54
N TYR A 21 1.91 9.16 -0.14
CA TYR A 21 1.43 9.98 -1.26
C TYR A 21 1.52 9.27 -2.60
N VAL A 22 2.66 8.67 -2.91
CA VAL A 22 2.92 8.08 -4.24
C VAL A 22 2.18 6.76 -4.41
N LEU A 23 2.28 5.83 -3.45
CA LEU A 23 1.58 4.55 -3.55
C LEU A 23 0.07 4.74 -3.53
N ARG A 24 -0.43 5.68 -2.73
CA ARG A 24 -1.85 6.02 -2.74
C ARG A 24 -2.29 6.59 -4.10
N TYR A 25 -1.53 7.51 -4.68
CA TYR A 25 -1.81 8.04 -6.01
C TYR A 25 -1.84 6.94 -7.07
N ILE A 26 -0.83 6.07 -7.07
CA ILE A 26 -0.74 4.91 -7.95
C ILE A 26 -1.94 3.98 -7.77
N GLN A 27 -2.35 3.71 -6.54
CA GLN A 27 -3.51 2.85 -6.28
C GLN A 27 -4.82 3.49 -6.75
N CYS A 28 -5.02 4.79 -6.52
CA CYS A 28 -6.18 5.51 -7.06
C CYS A 28 -6.24 5.40 -8.59
N TYR A 29 -5.11 5.62 -9.26
CA TYR A 29 -5.00 5.43 -10.70
C TYR A 29 -5.35 3.99 -11.10
N SER A 30 -4.77 3.01 -10.43
CA SER A 30 -4.99 1.57 -10.70
C SER A 30 -6.47 1.18 -10.56
N TRP A 31 -7.13 1.59 -9.49
CA TRP A 31 -8.54 1.34 -9.26
C TRP A 31 -9.44 1.99 -10.33
N GLY A 32 -9.16 3.24 -10.67
CA GLY A 32 -9.87 3.94 -11.75
C GLY A 32 -9.69 3.25 -13.10
N ALA A 33 -8.46 2.85 -13.41
CA ALA A 33 -8.10 2.16 -14.64
C ALA A 33 -8.73 0.76 -14.74
N LEU A 34 -8.65 -0.06 -13.69
CA LEU A 34 -9.27 -1.39 -13.67
C LEU A 34 -10.78 -1.30 -13.86
N LYS A 35 -11.45 -0.36 -13.20
CA LYS A 35 -12.89 -0.14 -13.36
C LYS A 35 -13.25 0.30 -14.77
N MET A 36 -12.41 1.12 -15.43
CA MET A 36 -12.57 1.52 -16.82
C MET A 36 -12.39 0.33 -17.78
N ILE A 37 -11.39 -0.53 -17.51
CA ILE A 37 -11.10 -1.70 -18.35
C ILE A 37 -12.23 -2.73 -18.23
N SER A 38 -12.56 -3.14 -17.00
CA SER A 38 -13.61 -4.11 -16.74
C SER A 38 -14.11 -4.00 -15.30
N ARG A 39 -15.43 -3.84 -15.15
CA ARG A 39 -16.09 -3.87 -13.83
C ARG A 39 -15.93 -5.21 -13.13
N SER A 40 -15.92 -6.31 -13.88
CA SER A 40 -15.76 -7.66 -13.32
C SER A 40 -14.34 -7.88 -12.78
N VAL A 41 -13.33 -7.50 -13.52
CA VAL A 41 -11.93 -7.55 -13.07
C VAL A 41 -11.75 -6.69 -11.81
N TYR A 42 -12.26 -5.46 -11.82
CA TYR A 42 -12.25 -4.59 -10.64
C TYR A 42 -12.87 -5.27 -9.42
N LYS A 43 -14.06 -5.92 -9.58
CA LYS A 43 -14.74 -6.63 -8.48
C LYS A 43 -13.90 -7.77 -7.92
N ILE A 44 -13.26 -8.58 -8.79
CA ILE A 44 -12.41 -9.71 -8.36
C ILE A 44 -11.26 -9.19 -7.49
N PHE A 45 -10.53 -8.16 -7.95
CA PHE A 45 -9.44 -7.57 -7.17
C PHE A 45 -9.92 -6.99 -5.84
N SER A 46 -11.05 -6.30 -5.85
CA SER A 46 -11.68 -5.76 -4.65
C SER A 46 -12.07 -6.85 -3.64
N MET A 47 -12.61 -7.96 -4.13
CA MET A 47 -13.01 -9.11 -3.28
C MET A 47 -11.84 -9.82 -2.62
N ILE A 48 -10.66 -9.80 -3.23
CA ILE A 48 -9.43 -10.40 -2.66
C ILE A 48 -8.69 -9.39 -1.80
N GLY A 49 -8.55 -8.15 -2.30
CA GLY A 49 -7.76 -7.12 -1.65
C GLY A 49 -8.36 -6.59 -0.36
N ALA A 50 -9.68 -6.37 -0.31
CA ALA A 50 -10.32 -5.86 0.90
C ALA A 50 -10.16 -6.79 2.10
N PRO A 51 -10.45 -8.10 2.01
CA PRO A 51 -10.21 -9.02 3.12
C PRO A 51 -8.76 -9.07 3.58
N ALA A 52 -7.79 -9.06 2.66
CA ALA A 52 -6.36 -9.07 3.00
C ALA A 52 -5.94 -7.79 3.73
N HIS A 53 -6.46 -6.64 3.30
CA HIS A 53 -6.25 -5.34 3.94
C HIS A 53 -6.82 -5.32 5.36
N GLU A 54 -8.08 -5.68 5.53
CA GLU A 54 -8.75 -5.69 6.83
C GLU A 54 -8.17 -6.75 7.79
N ALA A 55 -7.75 -7.91 7.26
CA ALA A 55 -7.08 -8.93 8.06
C ALA A 55 -5.76 -8.42 8.63
N ALA A 56 -4.98 -7.65 7.86
CA ALA A 56 -3.74 -7.05 8.35
C ALA A 56 -4.00 -6.07 9.51
N HIS A 57 -5.04 -5.24 9.41
CA HIS A 57 -5.46 -4.37 10.52
C HIS A 57 -5.86 -5.18 11.75
N ALA A 58 -6.67 -6.25 11.57
CA ALA A 58 -7.12 -7.09 12.67
C ALA A 58 -5.95 -7.77 13.39
N VAL A 59 -5.01 -8.33 12.65
CA VAL A 59 -3.81 -8.97 13.22
C VAL A 59 -2.97 -7.96 14.01
N ALA A 60 -2.69 -6.80 13.43
CA ALA A 60 -1.94 -5.74 14.12
C ALA A 60 -2.68 -5.25 15.37
N ALA A 61 -4.00 -5.04 15.29
CA ALA A 61 -4.81 -4.63 16.44
C ALA A 61 -4.74 -5.65 17.59
N LEU A 62 -4.81 -6.95 17.29
CA LEU A 62 -4.66 -8.01 18.28
C LEU A 62 -3.26 -8.04 18.92
N ILE A 63 -2.19 -7.89 18.14
CA ILE A 63 -0.81 -7.84 18.65
C ILE A 63 -0.66 -6.69 19.67
N PHE A 64 -1.28 -5.55 19.40
CA PHE A 64 -1.24 -4.39 20.31
C PHE A 64 -2.30 -4.44 21.40
N GLY A 65 -3.10 -5.51 21.50
CA GLY A 65 -4.11 -5.72 22.52
C GLY A 65 -5.31 -4.78 22.40
N PHE A 66 -5.65 -4.38 21.17
CA PHE A 66 -6.86 -3.62 20.90
C PHE A 66 -8.07 -4.54 20.96
N ARG A 67 -9.16 -4.02 21.49
CA ARG A 67 -10.43 -4.76 21.50
C ARG A 67 -11.11 -4.59 20.14
N ILE A 68 -11.26 -5.69 19.40
CA ILE A 68 -12.03 -5.68 18.16
C ILE A 68 -13.51 -5.65 18.52
N THR A 69 -14.24 -4.65 18.02
CA THR A 69 -15.66 -4.44 18.31
C THR A 69 -16.56 -4.87 17.18
N ASN A 70 -16.05 -4.84 15.94
CA ASN A 70 -16.79 -5.31 14.76
C ASN A 70 -15.80 -5.76 13.68
N ILE A 71 -16.11 -6.88 13.03
CA ILE A 71 -15.31 -7.39 11.91
C ILE A 71 -16.22 -7.50 10.69
N ASN A 72 -15.94 -6.65 9.69
CA ASN A 72 -16.47 -6.83 8.36
C ASN A 72 -15.31 -6.84 7.37
N ILE A 73 -14.81 -8.02 7.05
CA ILE A 73 -13.61 -8.22 6.23
C ILE A 73 -13.69 -7.62 4.82
N PHE A 74 -14.90 -7.27 4.34
CA PHE A 74 -15.08 -6.63 3.04
C PHE A 74 -15.23 -5.10 3.11
N LYS A 75 -15.34 -4.54 4.31
CA LYS A 75 -15.56 -3.10 4.49
C LYS A 75 -14.59 -2.47 5.48
N HIS A 76 -14.59 -2.93 6.71
CA HIS A 76 -13.75 -2.37 7.78
C HIS A 76 -13.73 -3.27 9.01
N VAL A 77 -12.63 -3.20 9.73
CA VAL A 77 -12.50 -3.71 11.09
C VAL A 77 -12.57 -2.54 12.05
N LYS A 78 -13.51 -2.58 13.01
CA LYS A 78 -13.58 -1.58 14.08
C LYS A 78 -12.89 -2.10 15.32
N PHE A 79 -12.06 -1.27 15.93
CA PHE A 79 -11.35 -1.59 17.15
C PHE A 79 -11.31 -0.39 18.09
N MET A 80 -11.20 -0.68 19.38
CA MET A 80 -11.00 0.32 20.44
C MET A 80 -9.55 0.24 20.89
N ALA A 81 -8.82 1.33 20.69
CA ALA A 81 -7.45 1.45 21.17
C ALA A 81 -7.44 1.68 22.69
N PRO A 82 -6.50 1.09 23.45
CA PRO A 82 -6.26 1.46 24.82
C PRO A 82 -5.87 2.96 24.93
N SER A 83 -6.29 3.64 26.01
CA SER A 83 -6.00 5.06 26.23
C SER A 83 -4.58 5.35 26.78
N ASN A 84 -3.64 4.46 26.56
CA ASN A 84 -2.25 4.56 27.02
C ASN A 84 -1.26 4.64 25.85
N LEU A 85 0.04 4.73 26.16
CA LEU A 85 1.11 4.79 25.18
C LEU A 85 1.06 3.62 24.17
N ARG A 86 0.68 2.41 24.63
CA ARG A 86 0.49 1.24 23.78
C ARG A 86 -0.60 1.47 22.72
N GLY A 87 -1.69 2.17 23.09
CA GLY A 87 -2.74 2.52 22.13
C GLY A 87 -2.29 3.54 21.10
N ILE A 88 -1.45 4.49 21.47
CA ILE A 88 -0.88 5.48 20.56
C ILE A 88 0.05 4.79 19.53
N ILE A 89 1.01 4.01 20.04
CA ILE A 89 1.96 3.27 19.18
C ILE A 89 1.23 2.27 18.29
N GLY A 90 0.33 1.49 18.91
CA GLY A 90 -0.46 0.50 18.21
C GLY A 90 -1.36 1.11 17.12
N GLY A 91 -1.96 2.27 17.37
CA GLY A 91 -2.77 2.97 16.37
C GLY A 91 -1.99 3.30 15.11
N PHE A 92 -0.74 3.76 15.27
CA PHE A 92 0.15 3.98 14.13
C PHE A 92 0.47 2.67 13.39
N VAL A 93 0.88 1.62 14.13
CA VAL A 93 1.25 0.33 13.52
C VAL A 93 0.06 -0.31 12.83
N VAL A 94 -1.13 -0.28 13.45
CA VAL A 94 -2.36 -0.79 12.83
C VAL A 94 -2.65 -0.07 11.51
N SER A 95 -2.47 1.25 11.47
CA SER A 95 -2.73 2.03 10.25
C SER A 95 -1.79 1.68 9.07
N ILE A 96 -0.54 1.32 9.35
CA ILE A 96 0.43 0.92 8.30
C ILE A 96 0.48 -0.59 8.06
N ALA A 97 -0.19 -1.37 8.89
CA ALA A 97 -0.14 -2.83 8.86
C ALA A 97 -0.45 -3.44 7.47
N PRO A 98 -1.46 -2.99 6.71
CA PRO A 98 -1.72 -3.55 5.39
C PRO A 98 -0.52 -3.48 4.45
N ALA A 99 0.24 -2.39 4.49
CA ALA A 99 1.45 -2.29 3.69
C ALA A 99 2.55 -3.23 4.17
N VAL A 100 2.87 -3.17 5.45
CA VAL A 100 3.99 -3.92 6.03
C VAL A 100 3.75 -5.42 5.90
N PHE A 101 2.60 -5.92 6.37
CA PHE A 101 2.29 -7.35 6.34
C PHE A 101 2.19 -7.89 4.91
N ASN A 102 1.51 -7.18 4.02
CA ASN A 102 1.32 -7.68 2.67
C ASN A 102 2.62 -7.64 1.84
N ILE A 103 3.50 -6.65 2.05
CA ILE A 103 4.84 -6.65 1.43
C ILE A 103 5.68 -7.81 1.96
N ILE A 104 5.68 -8.07 3.26
CA ILE A 104 6.43 -9.19 3.84
C ILE A 104 5.92 -10.51 3.28
N ILE A 105 4.60 -10.74 3.31
CA ILE A 105 3.98 -11.97 2.79
C ILE A 105 4.33 -12.15 1.31
N PHE A 106 4.18 -11.10 0.49
CA PHE A 106 4.54 -11.14 -0.92
C PHE A 106 6.01 -11.51 -1.12
N THR A 107 6.92 -10.87 -0.39
CA THR A 107 8.36 -11.12 -0.53
C THR A 107 8.71 -12.55 -0.12
N VAL A 108 8.13 -13.06 0.99
CA VAL A 108 8.36 -14.44 1.44
C VAL A 108 7.83 -15.45 0.42
N ILE A 109 6.65 -15.22 -0.13
CA ILE A 109 6.06 -16.11 -1.13
C ILE A 109 6.90 -16.11 -2.42
N CYS A 110 7.22 -14.93 -2.94
CA CYS A 110 7.98 -14.80 -4.18
C CYS A 110 9.43 -15.28 -4.06
N SER A 111 10.03 -15.20 -2.86
CA SER A 111 11.39 -15.73 -2.65
C SER A 111 11.46 -17.26 -2.72
N LYS A 112 10.32 -17.94 -2.63
CA LYS A 112 10.22 -19.41 -2.70
C LYS A 112 9.69 -19.92 -4.04
N SER A 113 9.35 -19.05 -4.95
CA SER A 113 8.76 -19.39 -6.25
C SER A 113 9.55 -18.78 -7.39
N ASP A 114 10.05 -19.63 -8.29
CA ASP A 114 10.70 -19.21 -9.54
C ASP A 114 9.67 -18.94 -10.66
N ASN A 115 8.40 -19.25 -10.41
CA ASN A 115 7.34 -19.05 -11.40
C ASN A 115 6.92 -17.58 -11.48
N ILE A 116 7.34 -16.90 -12.56
CA ILE A 116 7.05 -15.49 -12.80
C ILE A 116 5.55 -15.19 -12.90
N TYR A 117 4.75 -16.09 -13.46
CA TYR A 117 3.30 -15.89 -13.57
C TYR A 117 2.63 -15.93 -12.22
N PHE A 118 3.02 -16.88 -11.36
CA PHE A 118 2.56 -16.95 -9.99
C PHE A 118 2.95 -15.68 -9.20
N ASN A 119 4.19 -15.25 -9.30
CA ASN A 119 4.68 -14.03 -8.66
C ASN A 119 3.92 -12.80 -9.15
N PHE A 120 3.58 -12.73 -10.44
CA PHE A 120 2.78 -11.65 -10.98
C PHE A 120 1.34 -11.65 -10.45
N VAL A 121 0.69 -12.79 -10.33
CA VAL A 121 -0.65 -12.91 -9.73
C VAL A 121 -0.62 -12.47 -8.26
N MET A 122 0.35 -12.92 -7.48
CA MET A 122 0.53 -12.50 -6.09
C MET A 122 0.77 -11.00 -5.97
N PHE A 123 1.52 -10.41 -6.91
CA PHE A 123 1.72 -8.98 -6.98
C PHE A 123 0.41 -8.20 -7.26
N LEU A 124 -0.45 -8.70 -8.16
CA LEU A 124 -1.75 -8.10 -8.42
C LEU A 124 -2.65 -8.12 -7.17
N ILE A 125 -2.57 -9.17 -6.37
CA ILE A 125 -3.24 -9.24 -5.07
C ILE A 125 -2.65 -8.19 -4.11
N LEU A 126 -1.33 -8.10 -4.02
CA LEU A 126 -0.64 -7.12 -3.19
C LEU A 126 -1.08 -5.69 -3.49
N ILE A 127 -1.12 -5.30 -4.77
CA ILE A 127 -1.56 -3.96 -5.19
C ILE A 127 -2.95 -3.63 -4.67
N SER A 128 -3.84 -4.62 -4.64
CA SER A 128 -5.22 -4.40 -4.24
C SER A 128 -5.41 -4.17 -2.73
N CYS A 129 -4.39 -4.45 -1.91
CA CYS A 129 -4.49 -4.39 -0.45
C CYS A 129 -3.43 -3.52 0.25
N ILE A 130 -2.47 -2.94 -0.48
CA ILE A 130 -1.30 -2.28 0.13
C ILE A 130 -1.54 -0.84 0.56
N ALA A 131 -2.34 -0.05 -0.18
CA ALA A 131 -2.43 1.37 0.10
C ALA A 131 -3.38 1.69 1.26
N PRO A 132 -3.02 2.70 2.06
CA PRO A 132 -3.83 3.13 3.18
C PRO A 132 -5.15 3.75 2.72
N SER A 133 -6.23 3.43 3.41
CA SER A 133 -7.54 4.06 3.24
C SER A 133 -7.56 5.50 3.80
N ASN A 134 -8.64 6.22 3.57
CA ASN A 134 -8.82 7.55 4.19
C ASN A 134 -8.88 7.47 5.72
N SER A 135 -9.51 6.42 6.26
CA SER A 135 -9.59 6.15 7.69
C SER A 135 -8.22 5.88 8.30
N ASP A 136 -7.37 5.11 7.61
CA ASP A 136 -6.02 4.80 8.06
C ASP A 136 -5.17 6.07 8.16
N ILE A 137 -5.23 6.93 7.14
CA ILE A 137 -4.49 8.20 7.14
C ILE A 137 -4.98 9.10 8.28
N LYS A 138 -6.30 9.23 8.46
CA LYS A 138 -6.85 10.03 9.56
C LYS A 138 -6.45 9.49 10.93
N GLY A 139 -6.44 8.16 11.10
CA GLY A 139 -5.99 7.51 12.33
C GLY A 139 -4.49 7.67 12.59
N MET A 140 -3.68 7.71 11.53
CA MET A 140 -2.23 7.83 11.61
C MET A 140 -1.75 9.26 11.88
N LEU A 141 -2.42 10.29 11.32
CA LEU A 141 -1.96 11.69 11.41
C LEU A 141 -1.66 12.18 12.83
N PRO A 142 -2.52 11.95 13.86
CA PRO A 142 -2.26 12.43 15.20
C PRO A 142 -1.01 11.83 15.86
N VAL A 143 -0.63 10.63 15.44
CA VAL A 143 0.49 9.85 16.01
C VAL A 143 1.67 9.73 15.06
N MET A 144 1.63 10.42 13.92
CA MET A 144 2.61 10.29 12.85
C MET A 144 4.05 10.60 13.30
N ILE A 145 4.23 11.67 14.09
CA ILE A 145 5.57 12.07 14.58
C ILE A 145 6.14 10.97 15.47
N ILE A 146 5.36 10.46 16.41
CA ILE A 146 5.78 9.37 17.31
C ILE A 146 6.07 8.11 16.50
N GLY A 147 5.22 7.79 15.52
CA GLY A 147 5.40 6.66 14.61
C GLY A 147 6.69 6.74 13.80
N ILE A 148 7.03 7.90 13.26
CA ILE A 148 8.29 8.12 12.55
C ILE A 148 9.49 7.90 13.49
N ILE A 149 9.46 8.45 14.70
CA ILE A 149 10.52 8.25 15.69
C ILE A 149 10.70 6.76 15.99
N ILE A 150 9.62 6.01 16.15
CA ILE A 150 9.65 4.57 16.42
C ILE A 150 10.25 3.81 15.23
N ILE A 151 9.82 4.10 13.99
CA ILE A 151 10.37 3.46 12.79
C ILE A 151 11.87 3.71 12.71
N VAL A 152 12.30 4.95 12.92
CA VAL A 152 13.72 5.32 12.91
C VAL A 152 14.49 4.55 13.97
N ALA A 153 14.01 4.53 15.22
CA ALA A 153 14.67 3.82 16.32
C ALA A 153 14.76 2.31 16.07
N VAL A 154 13.66 1.69 15.62
CA VAL A 154 13.61 0.25 15.32
C VAL A 154 14.53 -0.09 14.14
N THR A 155 14.50 0.70 13.06
CA THR A 155 15.34 0.44 11.89
C THR A 155 16.83 0.62 12.22
N TYR A 156 17.17 1.62 13.06
CA TYR A 156 18.52 1.83 13.53
C TYR A 156 19.00 0.64 14.38
N ALA A 157 18.20 0.21 15.35
CA ALA A 157 18.52 -0.93 16.23
C ALA A 157 18.66 -2.24 15.46
N LEU A 158 17.74 -2.53 14.54
CA LEU A 158 17.78 -3.73 13.70
C LEU A 158 18.94 -3.68 12.71
N GLY A 159 19.23 -2.53 12.11
CA GLY A 159 20.34 -2.37 11.18
C GLY A 159 21.70 -2.54 11.84
N TRP A 160 21.80 -2.18 13.13
CA TRP A 160 23.01 -2.39 13.94
C TRP A 160 23.15 -3.86 14.39
N ALA A 161 22.05 -4.45 14.85
CA ALA A 161 22.06 -5.84 15.35
C ALA A 161 22.14 -6.90 14.24
N MET A 162 21.56 -6.60 13.06
CA MET A 162 21.43 -7.55 11.96
C MET A 162 21.63 -6.85 10.60
N PRO A 163 22.87 -6.63 10.14
CA PRO A 163 23.13 -5.96 8.85
C PRO A 163 22.46 -6.61 7.64
N SER A 164 22.24 -7.93 7.69
CA SER A 164 21.54 -8.69 6.64
C SER A 164 20.08 -8.25 6.43
N ILE A 165 19.42 -7.70 7.44
CA ILE A 165 18.05 -7.15 7.34
C ILE A 165 17.99 -5.99 6.35
N ASN A 166 19.00 -5.12 6.35
CA ASN A 166 19.06 -3.99 5.41
C ASN A 166 19.12 -4.46 3.95
N VAL A 167 19.85 -5.54 3.68
CA VAL A 167 19.91 -6.15 2.34
C VAL A 167 18.56 -6.75 1.96
N TYR A 168 17.91 -7.44 2.89
CA TYR A 168 16.60 -8.05 2.67
C TYR A 168 15.53 -6.97 2.37
N ILE A 169 15.47 -5.90 3.17
CA ILE A 169 14.54 -4.79 2.97
C ILE A 169 14.78 -4.14 1.60
N LYS A 170 16.05 -3.85 1.25
CA LYS A 170 16.40 -3.27 -0.04
C LYS A 170 15.96 -4.16 -1.21
N ASN A 171 16.22 -5.45 -1.14
CA ASN A 171 15.84 -6.40 -2.19
C ASN A 171 14.30 -6.52 -2.31
N SER A 172 13.58 -6.51 -1.19
CA SER A 172 12.11 -6.51 -1.17
C SER A 172 11.53 -5.27 -1.85
N ILE A 173 12.06 -4.09 -1.53
CA ILE A 173 11.64 -2.83 -2.14
C ILE A 173 11.93 -2.83 -3.65
N LEU A 174 13.10 -3.30 -4.07
CA LEU A 174 13.46 -3.40 -5.48
C LEU A 174 12.56 -4.38 -6.24
N LEU A 175 12.26 -5.55 -5.64
CA LEU A 175 11.38 -6.55 -6.23
C LEU A 175 9.97 -5.98 -6.44
N VAL A 176 9.39 -5.42 -5.39
CA VAL A 176 8.07 -4.79 -5.46
C VAL A 176 8.06 -3.65 -6.47
N GLY A 177 9.09 -2.81 -6.47
CA GLY A 177 9.23 -1.69 -7.40
C GLY A 177 9.28 -2.12 -8.88
N LYS A 178 9.99 -3.19 -9.21
CA LYS A 178 10.05 -3.75 -10.57
C LYS A 178 8.67 -4.22 -11.05
N PHE A 179 7.93 -4.96 -10.20
CA PHE A 179 6.58 -5.40 -10.53
C PHE A 179 5.60 -4.22 -10.67
N TYR A 180 5.74 -3.19 -9.82
CA TYR A 180 4.94 -1.97 -9.93
C TYR A 180 5.18 -1.24 -11.25
N ALA A 181 6.43 -1.07 -11.65
CA ALA A 181 6.77 -0.42 -12.91
C ALA A 181 6.17 -1.17 -14.11
N LEU A 182 6.33 -2.50 -14.14
CA LEU A 182 5.74 -3.34 -15.20
C LEU A 182 4.22 -3.24 -15.22
N TYR A 183 3.58 -3.36 -14.07
CA TYR A 183 2.13 -3.27 -13.94
C TYR A 183 1.60 -1.93 -14.44
N LEU A 184 2.19 -0.81 -13.98
CA LEU A 184 1.78 0.52 -14.41
C LEU A 184 1.98 0.73 -15.91
N ALA A 185 3.07 0.23 -16.47
CA ALA A 185 3.33 0.31 -17.92
C ALA A 185 2.23 -0.42 -18.70
N VAL A 186 1.94 -1.67 -18.36
CA VAL A 186 0.90 -2.49 -19.02
C VAL A 186 -0.48 -1.85 -18.85
N LEU A 187 -0.82 -1.44 -17.62
CA LEU A 187 -2.11 -0.81 -17.32
C LEU A 187 -2.30 0.50 -18.11
N THR A 188 -1.24 1.31 -18.18
CA THR A 188 -1.25 2.57 -18.93
C THR A 188 -1.45 2.36 -20.41
N ILE A 189 -0.78 1.37 -21.00
CA ILE A 189 -0.95 0.99 -22.42
C ILE A 189 -2.41 0.58 -22.69
N ILE A 190 -2.96 -0.34 -21.90
CA ILE A 190 -4.33 -0.84 -22.07
C ILE A 190 -5.35 0.31 -21.94
N VAL A 191 -5.19 1.17 -20.92
CA VAL A 191 -6.09 2.31 -20.71
C VAL A 191 -6.00 3.32 -21.86
N THR A 192 -4.79 3.60 -22.35
CA THR A 192 -4.60 4.51 -23.48
C THR A 192 -5.28 3.98 -24.72
N ILE A 193 -5.01 2.72 -25.09
CA ILE A 193 -5.64 2.08 -26.25
C ILE A 193 -7.16 2.12 -26.12
N LYS A 194 -7.71 1.70 -24.98
CA LYS A 194 -9.16 1.71 -24.77
C LYS A 194 -9.75 3.12 -24.82
N GLY A 195 -9.08 4.09 -24.20
CA GLY A 195 -9.50 5.48 -24.19
C GLY A 195 -9.51 6.09 -25.61
N CYS A 196 -8.47 5.88 -26.38
CA CYS A 196 -8.37 6.32 -27.77
C CYS A 196 -9.44 5.65 -28.65
N PHE A 197 -9.66 4.35 -28.46
CA PHE A 197 -10.68 3.60 -29.22
C PHE A 197 -12.10 4.10 -28.93
N ILE A 198 -12.46 4.32 -27.66
CA ILE A 198 -13.79 4.80 -27.27
C ILE A 198 -14.06 6.20 -27.83
N ASN A 199 -13.08 7.09 -27.78
CA ASN A 199 -13.26 8.50 -28.16
C ASN A 199 -12.77 8.82 -29.56
N ARG A 200 -12.29 7.84 -30.30
CA ARG A 200 -11.79 7.96 -31.68
C ARG A 200 -10.78 9.11 -31.84
N THR A 201 -9.94 9.34 -30.83
CA THR A 201 -8.95 10.42 -30.83
C THR A 201 -7.64 10.00 -30.19
N ILE A 202 -6.52 10.47 -30.75
CA ILE A 202 -5.15 10.27 -30.22
C ILE A 202 -4.61 11.61 -29.67
N ASN A 203 -5.48 12.56 -29.36
CA ASN A 203 -5.06 13.88 -28.88
C ASN A 203 -4.37 13.76 -27.51
N PRO A 204 -3.11 14.26 -27.33
CA PRO A 204 -2.39 14.22 -26.05
C PRO A 204 -3.12 14.89 -24.88
N PHE A 205 -3.82 16.00 -25.14
CA PHE A 205 -4.61 16.67 -24.10
C PHE A 205 -5.78 15.83 -23.62
N TYR A 206 -6.39 15.05 -24.50
CA TYR A 206 -7.41 14.10 -24.13
C TYR A 206 -6.83 12.99 -23.24
N ILE A 207 -5.65 12.45 -23.59
CA ILE A 207 -4.97 11.39 -22.83
C ILE A 207 -4.62 11.89 -21.42
N LEU A 208 -4.08 13.11 -21.28
CA LEU A 208 -3.81 13.72 -19.98
C LEU A 208 -5.09 13.89 -19.14
N LYS A 209 -6.18 14.36 -19.76
CA LYS A 209 -7.49 14.49 -19.10
C LYS A 209 -8.03 13.14 -18.66
N LEU A 210 -7.85 12.09 -19.47
CA LEU A 210 -8.21 10.71 -19.16
C LEU A 210 -7.50 10.24 -17.87
N TYR A 211 -6.18 10.39 -17.79
CA TYR A 211 -5.42 9.99 -16.61
C TYR A 211 -5.83 10.74 -15.35
N LYS A 212 -6.02 12.06 -15.44
CA LYS A 212 -6.56 12.85 -14.33
C LYS A 212 -7.91 12.31 -13.85
N ASN A 213 -8.83 12.02 -14.77
CA ASN A 213 -10.15 11.48 -14.43
C ASN A 213 -10.06 10.10 -13.78
N LEU A 214 -9.11 9.25 -14.17
CA LEU A 214 -8.93 7.93 -13.56
C LEU A 214 -8.48 8.04 -12.11
N VAL A 215 -7.58 8.97 -11.79
CA VAL A 215 -7.16 9.24 -10.41
C VAL A 215 -8.33 9.77 -9.58
N VAL A 216 -9.09 10.71 -10.09
CA VAL A 216 -10.28 11.28 -9.40
C VAL A 216 -11.33 10.19 -9.16
N ASN A 217 -11.59 9.35 -10.15
CA ASN A 217 -12.52 8.21 -9.99
C ASN A 217 -12.01 7.20 -8.94
N GLY A 218 -10.70 6.92 -8.93
CA GLY A 218 -10.09 6.08 -7.92
C GLY A 218 -10.21 6.64 -6.51
N LEU A 219 -9.99 7.95 -6.32
CA LEU A 219 -10.19 8.63 -5.05
C LEU A 219 -11.65 8.51 -4.56
N THR A 220 -12.61 8.66 -5.49
CA THR A 220 -14.04 8.52 -5.17
C THR A 220 -14.38 7.08 -4.76
N ILE A 221 -13.76 6.08 -5.40
CA ILE A 221 -13.94 4.67 -5.04
C ILE A 221 -13.40 4.42 -3.63
N MET A 222 -12.19 4.89 -3.34
CA MET A 222 -11.58 4.72 -2.02
C MET A 222 -12.33 5.46 -0.91
N ALA A 223 -12.91 6.63 -1.22
CA ALA A 223 -13.73 7.38 -0.26
C ALA A 223 -15.06 6.68 0.07
N LYS A 224 -15.60 5.88 -0.83
CA LYS A 224 -16.83 5.10 -0.60
C LYS A 224 -16.56 3.78 0.11
N ALA A 225 -15.35 3.27 0.08
CA ALA A 225 -14.94 2.05 0.74
C ALA A 225 -14.51 2.28 2.21
N SER A 226 -14.15 3.51 2.56
CA SER A 226 -13.83 3.96 3.93
C SER A 226 -15.06 4.51 4.66
#